data_7a1ac6b5e6f8478e8507affa3a3a6b89
#
_entry.id   7a1ac6b5e6f8478e8507affa3a3a6b89
#
_cell.length_a   1.000
_cell.length_b   1.000
_cell.length_c   1.000
_cell.angle_alpha   90.00
_cell.angle_beta   90.00
_cell.angle_gamma   90.00
#
_symmetry.space_group_name_H-M   'P 1'
#
loop_
_entity.id
_entity.type
_entity.pdbx_description
1 polymer ?
#
loop_
_entity_poly.entity_id
_entity_poly.type
_entity_poly.pdbx_seq_one_letter_code
_entity_poly.pdbx_strand_id
1 'polypeptide(L)'
;MNRSLAPELCAALKKLRLGPIIDTLPARIAMAEKDNVSFEDLLLVVLSDEIARRQSTAAFRRIQAAGLEPDMVTERWDATSKVHFDKRLYAELQSLRFVEARRNVLILGPVGVGKTFLACALGHLACLAAFHVLFIRADALLRRLRQSRLDNSRDGLMAELCSVDVLIIDDFALEPMSRDESRDMYQLFVERNARASTIVTSNRDTAEWLPVFDDMLLAQSAIDRFKNNAYDLVLDGESYRARLKPQVSSEGPLPAGKAVKTTKPTRSRSSR
;
A
#
# COMPACT_ATOMS: atom_id res chain seq x y z
N MET A 1 32.61 5.69 27.83
CA MET A 1 32.96 4.29 28.18
C MET A 1 31.72 3.44 27.97
N ASN A 2 31.83 2.42 27.12
CA ASN A 2 30.70 1.52 26.86
C ASN A 2 30.54 0.60 28.09
N ARG A 3 29.57 0.86 28.97
CA ARG A 3 29.33 0.06 30.17
C ARG A 3 28.78 -1.29 29.74
N SER A 4 29.53 -2.37 29.95
CA SER A 4 29.04 -3.72 29.71
C SER A 4 27.96 -4.05 30.75
N LEU A 5 26.81 -4.56 30.30
CA LEU A 5 25.73 -5.01 31.19
C LEU A 5 26.14 -6.30 31.90
N ALA A 6 25.64 -6.50 33.12
CA ALA A 6 25.85 -7.73 33.87
C ALA A 6 25.26 -8.94 33.09
N PRO A 7 26.02 -10.07 33.02
CA PRO A 7 25.58 -11.27 32.30
C PRO A 7 24.22 -11.79 32.77
N GLU A 8 23.94 -11.71 34.07
CA GLU A 8 22.68 -12.13 34.69
C GLU A 8 21.50 -11.29 34.20
N LEU A 9 21.69 -9.96 34.05
CA LEU A 9 20.68 -9.06 33.50
C LEU A 9 20.41 -9.38 32.05
N CYS A 10 21.46 -9.60 31.24
CA CYS A 10 21.30 -10.01 29.84
C CYS A 10 20.55 -11.34 29.71
N ALA A 11 20.83 -12.31 30.58
CA ALA A 11 20.12 -13.58 30.59
C ALA A 11 18.62 -13.42 30.96
N ALA A 12 18.33 -12.59 31.98
CA ALA A 12 16.95 -12.30 32.40
C ALA A 12 16.16 -11.60 31.27
N LEU A 13 16.73 -10.59 30.63
CA LEU A 13 16.11 -9.88 29.51
C LEU A 13 15.81 -10.82 28.33
N LYS A 14 16.75 -11.71 27.98
CA LYS A 14 16.51 -12.73 26.94
C LYS A 14 15.39 -13.68 27.30
N LYS A 15 15.34 -14.17 28.56
CA LYS A 15 14.27 -15.05 29.06
C LYS A 15 12.90 -14.39 28.99
N LEU A 16 12.82 -13.09 29.24
CA LEU A 16 11.61 -12.28 29.16
C LEU A 16 11.28 -11.83 27.72
N ARG A 17 12.04 -12.26 26.71
CA ARG A 17 11.92 -11.81 25.32
C ARG A 17 12.09 -10.29 25.13
N LEU A 18 12.93 -9.70 25.98
CA LEU A 18 13.35 -8.28 25.95
C LEU A 18 14.79 -8.12 25.45
N GLY A 19 15.31 -9.11 24.72
CA GLY A 19 16.66 -9.13 24.18
C GLY A 19 17.10 -7.85 23.45
N PRO A 20 16.26 -7.24 22.61
CA PRO A 20 16.59 -5.99 21.91
C PRO A 20 16.92 -4.80 22.83
N ILE A 21 16.42 -4.79 24.07
CA ILE A 21 16.75 -3.76 25.07
C ILE A 21 18.25 -3.78 25.39
N ILE A 22 18.91 -4.93 25.32
CA ILE A 22 20.34 -5.09 25.64
C ILE A 22 21.20 -4.12 24.85
N ASP A 23 20.84 -3.87 23.59
CA ASP A 23 21.62 -3.02 22.69
C ASP A 23 21.48 -1.52 23.02
N THR A 24 20.32 -1.10 23.53
CA THR A 24 20.00 0.31 23.82
C THR A 24 20.18 0.69 25.29
N LEU A 25 20.10 -0.26 26.20
CA LEU A 25 20.10 -0.04 27.66
C LEU A 25 21.38 0.67 28.15
N PRO A 26 22.62 0.35 27.70
CA PRO A 26 23.81 1.06 28.13
C PRO A 26 23.76 2.55 27.86
N ALA A 27 23.26 2.93 26.67
CA ALA A 27 23.12 4.33 26.28
C ALA A 27 22.05 5.05 27.13
N ARG A 28 20.92 4.38 27.40
CA ARG A 28 19.85 4.93 28.24
C ARG A 28 20.30 5.13 29.68
N ILE A 29 21.08 4.19 30.27
CA ILE A 29 21.66 4.33 31.61
C ILE A 29 22.60 5.52 31.65
N ALA A 30 23.52 5.65 30.68
CA ALA A 30 24.46 6.76 30.64
C ALA A 30 23.78 8.14 30.51
N MET A 31 22.67 8.24 29.77
CA MET A 31 21.85 9.47 29.70
C MET A 31 21.17 9.75 31.05
N ALA A 32 20.56 8.74 31.68
CA ALA A 32 19.88 8.89 32.95
C ALA A 32 20.85 9.33 34.07
N GLU A 33 22.05 8.77 34.12
CA GLU A 33 23.12 9.19 35.07
C GLU A 33 23.52 10.65 34.84
N LYS A 34 23.68 11.08 33.57
CA LYS A 34 24.05 12.45 33.22
C LYS A 34 22.98 13.47 33.61
N ASP A 35 21.73 13.14 33.33
CA ASP A 35 20.60 14.05 33.50
C ASP A 35 19.91 13.88 34.87
N ASN A 36 20.47 13.06 35.76
CA ASN A 36 19.97 12.73 37.11
C ASN A 36 18.49 12.27 37.12
N VAL A 37 18.15 11.42 36.13
CA VAL A 37 16.79 10.88 35.93
C VAL A 37 16.50 9.77 36.97
N SER A 38 15.26 9.68 37.45
CA SER A 38 14.85 8.64 38.39
C SER A 38 14.89 7.24 37.76
N PHE A 39 15.01 6.18 38.63
CA PHE A 39 14.93 4.80 38.12
C PHE A 39 13.57 4.48 37.46
N GLU A 40 12.49 5.03 37.98
CA GLU A 40 11.15 4.89 37.41
C GLU A 40 11.08 5.45 36.00
N ASP A 41 11.59 6.66 35.81
CA ASP A 41 11.61 7.33 34.48
C ASP A 41 12.52 6.59 33.51
N LEU A 42 13.71 6.13 33.94
CA LEU A 42 14.58 5.31 33.11
C LEU A 42 13.88 4.02 32.67
N LEU A 43 13.21 3.32 33.60
CA LEU A 43 12.48 2.09 33.28
C LEU A 43 11.33 2.37 32.30
N LEU A 44 10.59 3.46 32.52
CA LEU A 44 9.52 3.90 31.62
C LEU A 44 10.04 4.14 30.20
N VAL A 45 11.14 4.86 30.04
CA VAL A 45 11.76 5.12 28.74
C VAL A 45 12.16 3.81 28.05
N VAL A 46 12.87 2.92 28.76
CA VAL A 46 13.33 1.64 28.22
C VAL A 46 12.18 0.74 27.76
N LEU A 47 11.12 0.66 28.57
CA LEU A 47 9.92 -0.13 28.22
C LEU A 47 9.14 0.51 27.09
N SER A 48 9.05 1.85 27.04
CA SER A 48 8.39 2.58 25.94
C SER A 48 9.12 2.36 24.62
N ASP A 49 10.45 2.37 24.60
CA ASP A 49 11.26 2.06 23.42
C ASP A 49 10.95 0.63 22.90
N GLU A 50 10.83 -0.34 23.79
CA GLU A 50 10.52 -1.73 23.43
C GLU A 50 9.10 -1.88 22.90
N ILE A 51 8.13 -1.19 23.51
CA ILE A 51 6.73 -1.16 23.03
C ILE A 51 6.70 -0.58 21.62
N ALA A 52 7.34 0.57 21.39
CA ALA A 52 7.41 1.21 20.08
C ALA A 52 8.08 0.30 19.02
N ARG A 53 9.18 -0.37 19.37
CA ARG A 53 9.85 -1.34 18.52
C ARG A 53 8.94 -2.52 18.14
N ARG A 54 8.21 -3.08 19.11
CA ARG A 54 7.26 -4.19 18.86
C ARG A 54 6.11 -3.75 17.96
N GLN A 55 5.56 -2.56 18.21
CA GLN A 55 4.50 -1.99 17.38
C GLN A 55 4.97 -1.78 15.94
N SER A 56 6.16 -1.20 15.74
CA SER A 56 6.76 -1.00 14.42
C SER A 56 7.00 -2.33 13.69
N THR A 57 7.53 -3.34 14.40
CA THR A 57 7.76 -4.67 13.82
C THR A 57 6.44 -5.35 13.42
N ALA A 58 5.42 -5.24 14.27
CA ALA A 58 4.10 -5.80 13.99
C ALA A 58 3.42 -5.06 12.81
N ALA A 59 3.53 -3.74 12.74
CA ALA A 59 3.02 -2.94 11.63
C ALA A 59 3.70 -3.33 10.31
N PHE A 60 5.03 -3.47 10.31
CA PHE A 60 5.77 -3.90 9.13
C PHE A 60 5.31 -5.28 8.62
N ARG A 61 5.11 -6.24 9.52
CA ARG A 61 4.57 -7.57 9.15
C ARG A 61 3.17 -7.48 8.55
N ARG A 62 2.29 -6.63 9.11
CA ARG A 62 0.94 -6.41 8.56
C ARG A 62 1.01 -5.80 7.16
N ILE A 63 1.85 -4.80 6.94
CA ILE A 63 2.05 -4.16 5.63
C ILE A 63 2.52 -5.18 4.59
N GLN A 64 3.51 -6.02 4.94
CA GLN A 64 3.97 -7.08 4.05
C GLN A 64 2.87 -8.11 3.72
N ALA A 65 2.13 -8.54 4.75
CA ALA A 65 1.03 -9.49 4.57
C ALA A 65 -0.15 -8.91 3.78
N ALA A 66 -0.37 -7.60 3.86
CA ALA A 66 -1.43 -6.91 3.15
C ALA A 66 -1.24 -6.85 1.63
N GLY A 67 -0.02 -7.05 1.12
CA GLY A 67 0.29 -6.95 -0.31
C GLY A 67 0.26 -5.51 -0.83
N LEU A 68 0.45 -4.51 0.05
CA LEU A 68 0.48 -3.10 -0.32
C LEU A 68 1.80 -2.73 -1.02
N GLU A 69 1.71 -1.83 -2.00
CA GLU A 69 2.89 -1.26 -2.65
C GLU A 69 3.68 -0.38 -1.66
N PRO A 70 4.97 -0.70 -1.39
CA PRO A 70 5.74 -0.06 -0.31
C PRO A 70 5.90 1.46 -0.45
N ASP A 71 5.90 1.94 -1.69
CA ASP A 71 6.14 3.35 -2.01
C ASP A 71 4.87 4.20 -2.04
N MET A 72 3.70 3.60 -1.94
CA MET A 72 2.41 4.29 -1.97
C MET A 72 1.95 4.69 -0.56
N VAL A 73 2.73 5.56 0.08
CA VAL A 73 2.46 6.12 1.40
C VAL A 73 2.11 7.61 1.30
N THR A 74 1.35 8.13 2.25
CA THR A 74 0.83 9.50 2.22
C THR A 74 1.93 10.56 2.05
N GLU A 75 3.10 10.36 2.66
CA GLU A 75 4.24 11.27 2.64
C GLU A 75 4.87 11.40 1.25
N ARG A 76 4.66 10.41 0.39
CA ARG A 76 5.16 10.40 -1.00
C ARG A 76 4.16 10.92 -2.02
N TRP A 77 2.99 11.37 -1.58
CA TRP A 77 2.05 12.00 -2.49
C TRP A 77 2.62 13.29 -3.07
N ASP A 78 2.69 13.37 -4.40
CA ASP A 78 3.14 14.60 -5.09
C ASP A 78 2.07 15.67 -5.03
N ALA A 79 2.21 16.61 -4.10
CA ALA A 79 1.30 17.74 -3.95
C ALA A 79 1.30 18.70 -5.15
N THR A 80 2.29 18.62 -6.06
CA THR A 80 2.36 19.39 -7.30
C THR A 80 1.58 18.76 -8.45
N SER A 81 1.01 17.57 -8.22
CA SER A 81 0.18 16.90 -9.21
C SER A 81 -1.06 17.73 -9.52
N LYS A 82 -1.41 17.81 -10.81
CA LYS A 82 -2.64 18.48 -11.27
C LYS A 82 -3.86 17.54 -11.09
N VAL A 83 -3.97 16.96 -9.90
CA VAL A 83 -5.07 16.08 -9.52
C VAL A 83 -5.92 16.78 -8.46
N HIS A 84 -7.21 16.81 -8.69
CA HIS A 84 -8.19 17.42 -7.82
C HIS A 84 -9.07 16.36 -7.17
N PHE A 85 -9.28 16.48 -5.88
CA PHE A 85 -10.21 15.66 -5.09
C PHE A 85 -10.57 16.40 -3.81
N ASP A 86 -11.60 15.97 -3.13
CA ASP A 86 -11.98 16.53 -1.83
C ASP A 86 -10.93 16.18 -0.76
N LYS A 87 -10.04 17.16 -0.49
CA LYS A 87 -8.98 17.04 0.51
C LYS A 87 -9.52 16.91 1.94
N ARG A 88 -10.72 17.45 2.23
CA ARG A 88 -11.33 17.35 3.56
C ARG A 88 -11.83 15.94 3.79
N LEU A 89 -12.52 15.38 2.79
CA LEU A 89 -12.96 13.99 2.83
C LEU A 89 -11.76 13.05 2.96
N TYR A 90 -10.68 13.28 2.17
CA TYR A 90 -9.50 12.43 2.27
C TYR A 90 -8.81 12.53 3.65
N ALA A 91 -8.71 13.72 4.24
CA ALA A 91 -8.22 13.90 5.61
C ALA A 91 -9.10 13.17 6.64
N GLU A 92 -10.43 13.17 6.45
CA GLU A 92 -11.34 12.39 7.29
C GLU A 92 -11.09 10.88 7.12
N LEU A 93 -10.88 10.39 5.89
CA LEU A 93 -10.55 8.98 5.65
C LEU A 93 -9.20 8.57 6.29
N GLN A 94 -8.21 9.47 6.31
CA GLN A 94 -6.94 9.23 7.00
C GLN A 94 -7.09 9.07 8.53
N SER A 95 -8.16 9.58 9.13
CA SER A 95 -8.46 9.35 10.55
C SER A 95 -8.88 7.91 10.86
N LEU A 96 -9.16 7.10 9.84
CA LEU A 96 -9.58 5.70 9.92
C LEU A 96 -10.92 5.46 10.64
N ARG A 97 -11.67 6.51 10.99
CA ARG A 97 -12.99 6.37 11.61
C ARG A 97 -13.97 5.58 10.75
N PHE A 98 -13.78 5.59 9.42
CA PHE A 98 -14.58 4.78 8.52
C PHE A 98 -14.37 3.26 8.77
N VAL A 99 -13.18 2.83 9.19
CA VAL A 99 -12.90 1.42 9.53
C VAL A 99 -13.64 1.03 10.80
N GLU A 100 -13.55 1.85 11.85
CA GLU A 100 -14.26 1.62 13.11
C GLU A 100 -15.79 1.62 12.92
N ALA A 101 -16.29 2.51 12.05
CA ALA A 101 -17.70 2.59 11.68
C ALA A 101 -18.13 1.55 10.64
N ARG A 102 -17.22 0.69 10.15
CA ARG A 102 -17.46 -0.35 9.15
C ARG A 102 -18.09 0.20 7.87
N ARG A 103 -17.61 1.38 7.43
CA ARG A 103 -18.05 2.03 6.20
C ARG A 103 -17.07 1.73 5.07
N ASN A 104 -17.62 1.74 3.87
CA ASN A 104 -16.83 1.54 2.65
C ASN A 104 -16.24 2.85 2.13
N VAL A 105 -15.30 2.74 1.21
CA VAL A 105 -14.75 3.87 0.46
C VAL A 105 -14.73 3.53 -1.02
N LEU A 106 -15.25 4.41 -1.83
CA LEU A 106 -15.21 4.33 -3.28
C LEU A 106 -14.30 5.42 -3.83
N ILE A 107 -13.25 5.03 -4.55
CA ILE A 107 -12.28 5.96 -5.14
C ILE A 107 -12.42 5.89 -6.66
N LEU A 108 -13.03 6.93 -7.25
CA LEU A 108 -13.32 7.01 -8.67
C LEU A 108 -12.44 8.02 -9.39
N GLY A 109 -12.25 7.85 -10.67
CA GLY A 109 -11.58 8.83 -11.52
C GLY A 109 -10.83 8.23 -12.71
N PRO A 110 -10.30 9.06 -13.62
CA PRO A 110 -9.61 8.62 -14.82
C PRO A 110 -8.38 7.76 -14.52
N VAL A 111 -7.86 7.10 -15.58
CA VAL A 111 -6.63 6.30 -15.46
C VAL A 111 -5.42 7.19 -15.15
N GLY A 112 -4.62 6.78 -14.16
CA GLY A 112 -3.36 7.44 -13.84
C GLY A 112 -3.43 8.63 -12.90
N VAL A 113 -4.60 8.98 -12.36
CA VAL A 113 -4.77 10.10 -11.39
C VAL A 113 -4.37 9.74 -9.95
N GLY A 114 -3.97 8.51 -9.67
CA GLY A 114 -3.46 8.11 -8.35
C GLY A 114 -4.48 7.43 -7.43
N LYS A 115 -5.59 6.87 -7.95
CA LYS A 115 -6.58 6.11 -7.15
C LYS A 115 -5.95 5.02 -6.31
N THR A 116 -5.19 4.12 -6.95
CA THR A 116 -4.45 3.04 -6.31
C THR A 116 -3.50 3.57 -5.23
N PHE A 117 -2.82 4.69 -5.52
CA PHE A 117 -1.92 5.33 -4.54
C PHE A 117 -2.67 5.74 -3.27
N LEU A 118 -3.80 6.45 -3.40
CA LEU A 118 -4.58 6.89 -2.24
C LEU A 118 -5.18 5.70 -1.48
N ALA A 119 -5.65 4.66 -2.18
CA ALA A 119 -6.14 3.43 -1.57
C ALA A 119 -5.04 2.71 -0.76
N CYS A 120 -3.85 2.54 -1.34
CA CYS A 120 -2.71 1.94 -0.66
C CYS A 120 -2.25 2.78 0.54
N ALA A 121 -2.21 4.12 0.41
CA ALA A 121 -1.85 5.02 1.51
C ALA A 121 -2.80 4.87 2.71
N LEU A 122 -4.11 4.76 2.48
CA LEU A 122 -5.09 4.44 3.52
C LEU A 122 -4.84 3.05 4.11
N GLY A 123 -4.49 2.06 3.28
CA GLY A 123 -4.12 0.72 3.72
C GLY A 123 -2.88 0.71 4.63
N HIS A 124 -1.85 1.49 4.30
CA HIS A 124 -0.67 1.65 5.15
C HIS A 124 -1.01 2.26 6.50
N LEU A 125 -1.82 3.33 6.53
CA LEU A 125 -2.30 3.94 7.77
C LEU A 125 -3.09 2.93 8.62
N ALA A 126 -3.97 2.13 8.00
CA ALA A 126 -4.73 1.10 8.69
C ALA A 126 -3.81 0.02 9.31
N CYS A 127 -2.78 -0.44 8.58
CA CYS A 127 -1.78 -1.37 9.12
C CYS A 127 -1.00 -0.79 10.31
N LEU A 128 -0.65 0.50 10.26
CA LEU A 128 -0.01 1.21 11.38
C LEU A 128 -0.92 1.29 12.60
N ALA A 129 -2.22 1.52 12.39
CA ALA A 129 -3.25 1.54 13.42
C ALA A 129 -3.70 0.14 13.90
N ALA A 130 -2.95 -0.91 13.55
CA ALA A 130 -3.14 -2.29 13.95
C ALA A 130 -4.31 -3.03 13.29
N PHE A 131 -4.96 -2.48 12.26
CA PHE A 131 -5.95 -3.19 11.46
C PHE A 131 -5.32 -4.20 10.50
N HIS A 132 -6.04 -5.28 10.22
CA HIS A 132 -5.68 -6.26 9.20
C HIS A 132 -6.19 -5.78 7.83
N VAL A 133 -5.28 -5.65 6.89
CA VAL A 133 -5.57 -5.15 5.54
C VAL A 133 -5.22 -6.23 4.52
N LEU A 134 -6.01 -6.34 3.47
CA LEU A 134 -5.69 -7.11 2.27
C LEU A 134 -5.89 -6.24 1.04
N PHE A 135 -4.83 -6.06 0.26
CA PHE A 135 -4.88 -5.42 -1.06
C PHE A 135 -4.90 -6.49 -2.14
N ILE A 136 -5.84 -6.37 -3.06
CA ILE A 136 -5.91 -7.27 -4.21
C ILE A 136 -6.47 -6.52 -5.42
N ARG A 137 -5.88 -6.73 -6.60
CA ARG A 137 -6.46 -6.25 -7.84
C ARG A 137 -7.67 -7.09 -8.22
N ALA A 138 -8.69 -6.47 -8.81
CA ALA A 138 -9.93 -7.15 -9.16
C ALA A 138 -9.71 -8.36 -10.07
N ASP A 139 -8.82 -8.25 -11.08
CA ASP A 139 -8.49 -9.35 -11.97
C ASP A 139 -7.83 -10.54 -11.25
N ALA A 140 -6.98 -10.27 -10.26
CA ALA A 140 -6.35 -11.30 -9.44
C ALA A 140 -7.35 -11.94 -8.48
N LEU A 141 -8.26 -11.15 -7.90
CA LEU A 141 -9.35 -11.64 -7.05
C LEU A 141 -10.25 -12.62 -7.84
N LEU A 142 -10.70 -12.24 -9.02
CA LEU A 142 -11.54 -13.08 -9.87
C LEU A 142 -10.81 -14.37 -10.28
N ARG A 143 -9.51 -14.31 -10.61
CA ARG A 143 -8.71 -15.52 -10.85
C ARG A 143 -8.63 -16.43 -9.63
N ARG A 144 -8.41 -15.88 -8.43
CA ARG A 144 -8.38 -16.68 -7.18
C ARG A 144 -9.74 -17.33 -6.91
N LEU A 145 -10.85 -16.61 -7.12
CA LEU A 145 -12.20 -17.14 -6.96
C LEU A 145 -12.48 -18.29 -7.94
N ARG A 146 -12.13 -18.14 -9.23
CA ARG A 146 -12.24 -19.24 -10.21
C ARG A 146 -11.44 -20.47 -9.79
N GLN A 147 -10.17 -20.28 -9.42
CA GLN A 147 -9.32 -21.38 -8.99
C GLN A 147 -9.87 -22.07 -7.75
N SER A 148 -10.38 -21.33 -6.78
CA SER A 148 -10.92 -21.88 -5.53
C SER A 148 -12.18 -22.75 -5.73
N ARG A 149 -12.90 -22.53 -6.82
CA ARG A 149 -14.02 -23.42 -7.22
C ARG A 149 -13.52 -24.74 -7.81
N LEU A 150 -12.38 -24.73 -8.49
CA LEU A 150 -11.80 -25.94 -9.08
C LEU A 150 -11.18 -26.87 -8.04
N ASP A 151 -10.60 -26.31 -6.98
CA ASP A 151 -9.95 -27.06 -5.91
C ASP A 151 -10.76 -27.18 -4.61
N ASN A 152 -12.04 -26.74 -4.64
CA ASN A 152 -12.97 -26.74 -3.51
C ASN A 152 -12.50 -25.91 -2.28
N SER A 153 -11.62 -24.92 -2.47
CA SER A 153 -11.15 -24.03 -1.39
C SER A 153 -11.95 -22.72 -1.27
N ARG A 154 -13.06 -22.59 -2.01
CA ARG A 154 -13.84 -21.34 -2.12
C ARG A 154 -14.29 -20.79 -0.76
N ASP A 155 -14.80 -21.63 0.12
CA ASP A 155 -15.30 -21.18 1.42
C ASP A 155 -14.15 -20.67 2.31
N GLY A 156 -12.97 -21.29 2.20
CA GLY A 156 -11.74 -20.81 2.86
C GLY A 156 -11.30 -19.45 2.34
N LEU A 157 -11.32 -19.25 1.01
CA LEU A 157 -10.99 -17.96 0.40
C LEU A 157 -12.02 -16.87 0.77
N MET A 158 -13.31 -17.18 0.77
CA MET A 158 -14.34 -16.24 1.20
C MET A 158 -14.17 -15.86 2.67
N ALA A 159 -13.86 -16.83 3.54
CA ALA A 159 -13.56 -16.56 4.94
C ALA A 159 -12.32 -15.66 5.10
N GLU A 160 -11.23 -15.89 4.35
CA GLU A 160 -10.05 -15.02 4.30
C GLU A 160 -10.44 -13.59 3.93
N LEU A 161 -11.14 -13.41 2.80
CA LEU A 161 -11.57 -12.11 2.29
C LEU A 161 -12.51 -11.38 3.26
N CYS A 162 -13.32 -12.10 4.02
CA CYS A 162 -14.27 -11.52 5.00
C CYS A 162 -13.65 -11.27 6.37
N SER A 163 -12.51 -11.88 6.70
CA SER A 163 -11.87 -11.78 8.02
C SER A 163 -11.05 -10.51 8.22
N VAL A 164 -10.62 -9.86 7.15
CA VAL A 164 -9.79 -8.64 7.23
C VAL A 164 -10.65 -7.42 7.55
N ASP A 165 -10.10 -6.49 8.36
CA ASP A 165 -10.78 -5.24 8.73
C ASP A 165 -10.98 -4.33 7.52
N VAL A 166 -9.99 -4.28 6.62
CA VAL A 166 -10.03 -3.49 5.38
C VAL A 166 -9.64 -4.36 4.19
N LEU A 167 -10.56 -4.53 3.26
CA LEU A 167 -10.29 -5.14 1.96
C LEU A 167 -10.17 -4.03 0.90
N ILE A 168 -9.05 -3.98 0.19
CA ILE A 168 -8.83 -3.04 -0.92
C ILE A 168 -8.92 -3.82 -2.23
N ILE A 169 -9.93 -3.51 -3.06
CA ILE A 169 -10.10 -4.08 -4.39
C ILE A 169 -9.75 -2.99 -5.41
N ASP A 170 -8.61 -3.16 -6.07
CA ASP A 170 -8.10 -2.18 -7.02
C ASP A 170 -8.51 -2.50 -8.45
N ASP A 171 -8.72 -1.45 -9.25
CA ASP A 171 -9.10 -1.53 -10.66
C ASP A 171 -10.40 -2.36 -10.89
N PHE A 172 -11.43 -2.14 -10.09
CA PHE A 172 -12.70 -2.85 -10.18
C PHE A 172 -13.50 -2.48 -11.43
N ALA A 173 -14.26 -3.45 -11.94
CA ALA A 173 -15.17 -3.31 -13.09
C ALA A 173 -14.49 -2.95 -14.42
N LEU A 174 -13.24 -3.39 -14.64
CA LEU A 174 -12.55 -3.21 -15.92
C LEU A 174 -13.07 -4.17 -17.00
N GLU A 175 -13.35 -5.41 -16.65
CA GLU A 175 -13.76 -6.49 -17.56
C GLU A 175 -15.08 -7.10 -17.10
N PRO A 176 -15.90 -7.62 -18.04
CA PRO A 176 -17.12 -8.34 -17.70
C PRO A 176 -16.82 -9.58 -16.84
N MET A 177 -17.68 -9.84 -15.88
CA MET A 177 -17.64 -11.00 -14.99
C MET A 177 -18.53 -12.12 -15.49
N SER A 178 -18.06 -13.35 -15.39
CA SER A 178 -18.90 -14.52 -15.59
C SER A 178 -19.98 -14.63 -14.51
N ARG A 179 -20.95 -15.53 -14.72
CA ARG A 179 -22.05 -15.76 -13.77
C ARG A 179 -21.56 -16.13 -12.38
N ASP A 180 -20.55 -16.98 -12.30
CA ASP A 180 -19.99 -17.42 -11.03
C ASP A 180 -19.21 -16.33 -10.32
N GLU A 181 -18.43 -15.54 -11.07
CA GLU A 181 -17.71 -14.38 -10.54
C GLU A 181 -18.69 -13.30 -10.04
N SER A 182 -19.76 -13.04 -10.78
CA SER A 182 -20.82 -12.12 -10.38
C SER A 182 -21.47 -12.53 -9.04
N ARG A 183 -21.73 -13.84 -8.86
CA ARG A 183 -22.26 -14.38 -7.60
C ARG A 183 -21.27 -14.28 -6.45
N ASP A 184 -19.99 -14.55 -6.70
CA ASP A 184 -18.95 -14.46 -5.69
C ASP A 184 -18.73 -13.01 -5.23
N MET A 185 -18.71 -12.07 -6.17
CA MET A 185 -18.63 -10.63 -5.84
C MET A 185 -19.86 -10.13 -5.09
N TYR A 186 -21.06 -10.55 -5.51
CA TYR A 186 -22.28 -10.25 -4.76
C TYR A 186 -22.18 -10.75 -3.31
N GLN A 187 -21.84 -12.03 -3.13
CA GLN A 187 -21.70 -12.62 -1.80
C GLN A 187 -20.67 -11.85 -0.95
N LEU A 188 -19.50 -11.53 -1.52
CA LEU A 188 -18.43 -10.79 -0.84
C LEU A 188 -18.93 -9.42 -0.34
N PHE A 189 -19.60 -8.65 -1.19
CA PHE A 189 -20.15 -7.35 -0.80
C PHE A 189 -21.23 -7.48 0.27
N VAL A 190 -22.10 -8.49 0.17
CA VAL A 190 -23.17 -8.74 1.16
C VAL A 190 -22.59 -9.13 2.51
N GLU A 191 -21.63 -10.05 2.54
CA GLU A 191 -21.07 -10.55 3.79
C GLU A 191 -20.21 -9.51 4.51
N ARG A 192 -19.54 -8.64 3.77
CA ARG A 192 -18.73 -7.56 4.34
C ARG A 192 -19.57 -6.34 4.74
N ASN A 193 -20.75 -6.16 4.17
CA ASN A 193 -21.60 -4.98 4.45
C ASN A 193 -21.88 -4.84 5.95
N ALA A 194 -21.58 -3.67 6.52
CA ALA A 194 -21.72 -3.33 7.94
C ALA A 194 -20.93 -4.24 8.93
N ARG A 195 -20.04 -5.10 8.41
CA ARG A 195 -19.18 -5.97 9.24
C ARG A 195 -17.71 -5.58 9.17
N ALA A 196 -17.25 -5.16 8.01
CA ALA A 196 -15.88 -4.73 7.74
C ALA A 196 -15.86 -3.71 6.61
N SER A 197 -14.79 -2.94 6.49
CA SER A 197 -14.67 -1.90 5.48
C SER A 197 -14.10 -2.46 4.18
N THR A 198 -14.61 -1.97 3.05
CA THR A 198 -14.07 -2.28 1.73
C THR A 198 -13.75 -0.98 1.00
N ILE A 199 -12.52 -0.87 0.48
CA ILE A 199 -12.10 0.23 -0.40
C ILE A 199 -12.10 -0.32 -1.82
N VAL A 200 -12.81 0.34 -2.72
CA VAL A 200 -12.84 -0.05 -4.14
C VAL A 200 -12.32 1.12 -4.98
N THR A 201 -11.38 0.86 -5.86
CA THR A 201 -10.98 1.84 -6.88
C THR A 201 -11.53 1.46 -8.23
N SER A 202 -12.00 2.42 -9.02
CA SER A 202 -12.49 2.17 -10.37
C SER A 202 -12.29 3.38 -11.29
N ASN A 203 -12.11 3.09 -12.58
CA ASN A 203 -12.09 4.11 -13.64
C ASN A 203 -13.50 4.43 -14.14
N ARG A 204 -14.49 3.64 -13.75
CA ARG A 204 -15.89 3.74 -14.19
C ARG A 204 -16.75 4.22 -13.06
N ASP A 205 -17.77 5.00 -13.38
CA ASP A 205 -18.84 5.31 -12.43
C ASP A 205 -19.58 4.03 -12.04
N THR A 206 -20.20 4.03 -10.86
CA THR A 206 -20.97 2.88 -10.35
C THR A 206 -22.16 2.50 -11.24
N ALA A 207 -22.73 3.44 -11.99
CA ALA A 207 -23.75 3.15 -12.99
C ALA A 207 -23.22 2.25 -14.13
N GLU A 208 -21.94 2.38 -14.46
CA GLU A 208 -21.26 1.57 -15.48
C GLU A 208 -20.84 0.18 -14.97
N TRP A 209 -21.00 -0.10 -13.66
CA TRP A 209 -20.71 -1.42 -13.11
C TRP A 209 -21.80 -2.44 -13.40
N LEU A 210 -23.06 -1.98 -13.56
CA LEU A 210 -24.20 -2.87 -13.82
C LEU A 210 -23.95 -3.83 -15.01
N PRO A 211 -23.53 -3.35 -16.20
CA PRO A 211 -23.31 -4.23 -17.35
C PRO A 211 -22.04 -5.11 -17.22
N VAL A 212 -21.21 -4.93 -16.19
CA VAL A 212 -20.04 -5.78 -15.95
C VAL A 212 -20.43 -7.10 -15.28
N PHE A 213 -21.54 -7.13 -14.54
CA PHE A 213 -22.09 -8.35 -13.95
C PHE A 213 -22.96 -9.12 -14.97
N ASP A 214 -22.94 -10.45 -14.87
CA ASP A 214 -23.82 -11.31 -15.70
C ASP A 214 -25.30 -11.17 -15.36
N ASP A 215 -25.64 -10.90 -14.08
CA ASP A 215 -26.99 -10.71 -13.58
C ASP A 215 -27.18 -9.29 -13.04
N MET A 216 -28.00 -8.49 -13.74
CA MET A 216 -28.27 -7.10 -13.37
C MET A 216 -28.96 -6.94 -12.01
N LEU A 217 -29.81 -7.87 -11.60
CA LEU A 217 -30.51 -7.79 -10.30
C LEU A 217 -29.54 -8.03 -9.16
N LEU A 218 -28.65 -9.02 -9.29
CA LEU A 218 -27.56 -9.25 -8.33
C LEU A 218 -26.63 -8.05 -8.28
N ALA A 219 -26.25 -7.51 -9.45
CA ALA A 219 -25.42 -6.32 -9.56
C ALA A 219 -26.03 -5.12 -8.82
N GLN A 220 -27.27 -4.80 -9.12
CA GLN A 220 -27.96 -3.68 -8.49
C GLN A 220 -28.01 -3.83 -6.97
N SER A 221 -28.35 -5.02 -6.46
CA SER A 221 -28.39 -5.29 -5.03
C SER A 221 -27.02 -5.20 -4.35
N ALA A 222 -25.95 -5.67 -5.02
CA ALA A 222 -24.59 -5.60 -4.52
C ALA A 222 -24.07 -4.16 -4.44
N ILE A 223 -24.23 -3.42 -5.55
CA ILE A 223 -23.78 -2.04 -5.70
C ILE A 223 -24.52 -1.12 -4.73
N ASP A 224 -25.84 -1.29 -4.62
CA ASP A 224 -26.68 -0.51 -3.70
C ASP A 224 -26.20 -0.66 -2.25
N ARG A 225 -26.00 -1.89 -1.78
CA ARG A 225 -25.51 -2.16 -0.42
C ARG A 225 -24.11 -1.61 -0.18
N PHE A 226 -23.22 -1.74 -1.17
CA PHE A 226 -21.87 -1.20 -1.07
C PHE A 226 -21.90 0.32 -1.00
N LYS A 227 -22.63 0.98 -1.91
CA LYS A 227 -22.68 2.43 -2.08
C LYS A 227 -23.40 3.14 -0.95
N ASN A 228 -24.50 2.61 -0.47
CA ASN A 228 -25.28 3.22 0.63
C ASN A 228 -24.49 3.31 1.95
N ASN A 229 -23.40 2.55 2.06
CA ASN A 229 -22.51 2.58 3.22
C ASN A 229 -21.09 3.05 2.84
N ALA A 230 -20.93 3.85 1.78
CA ALA A 230 -19.62 4.27 1.26
C ALA A 230 -19.42 5.77 1.29
N TYR A 231 -18.16 6.19 1.46
CA TYR A 231 -17.69 7.52 1.13
C TYR A 231 -17.22 7.53 -0.33
N ASP A 232 -17.66 8.50 -1.11
CA ASP A 232 -17.28 8.65 -2.53
C ASP A 232 -16.17 9.69 -2.67
N LEU A 233 -14.95 9.24 -2.94
CA LEU A 233 -13.80 10.10 -3.23
C LEU A 233 -13.57 10.11 -4.75
N VAL A 234 -13.97 11.18 -5.40
CA VAL A 234 -13.80 11.35 -6.84
C VAL A 234 -12.54 12.14 -7.13
N LEU A 235 -11.65 11.57 -7.95
CA LEU A 235 -10.45 12.21 -8.45
C LEU A 235 -10.66 12.67 -9.88
N ASP A 236 -10.20 13.88 -10.19
CA ASP A 236 -10.14 14.43 -11.55
C ASP A 236 -8.76 15.03 -11.81
N GLY A 237 -8.34 15.08 -13.07
CA GLY A 237 -7.08 15.70 -13.45
C GLY A 237 -6.26 14.91 -14.45
N GLU A 238 -5.01 15.34 -14.63
CA GLU A 238 -4.08 14.75 -15.60
C GLU A 238 -3.42 13.48 -15.03
N SER A 239 -3.18 12.51 -15.93
CA SER A 239 -2.46 11.28 -15.56
C SER A 239 -1.05 11.57 -15.06
N TYR A 240 -0.75 11.19 -13.82
CA TYR A 240 0.58 11.28 -13.24
C TYR A 240 1.62 10.44 -14.02
N ARG A 241 1.20 9.32 -14.61
CA ARG A 241 2.07 8.47 -15.44
C ARG A 241 2.59 9.19 -16.66
N ALA A 242 1.89 10.21 -17.18
CA ALA A 242 2.36 11.01 -18.29
C ALA A 242 3.61 11.84 -17.95
N ARG A 243 3.79 12.21 -16.67
CA ARG A 243 4.98 12.94 -16.18
C ARG A 243 6.21 12.03 -16.05
N LEU A 244 6.00 10.74 -15.84
CA LEU A 244 7.08 9.76 -15.69
C LEU A 244 7.61 9.25 -17.03
N LYS A 245 7.07 9.75 -18.18
CA LYS A 245 7.62 9.39 -19.50
C LYS A 245 9.06 9.90 -19.58
N PRO A 246 10.01 9.05 -20.04
CA PRO A 246 11.35 9.49 -20.34
C PRO A 246 11.30 10.67 -21.32
N GLN A 247 11.75 11.83 -20.87
CA GLN A 247 11.97 12.95 -21.77
C GLN A 247 13.31 12.69 -22.45
N VAL A 248 13.31 12.60 -23.78
CA VAL A 248 14.55 12.66 -24.54
C VAL A 248 15.07 14.08 -24.32
N SER A 249 16.15 14.19 -23.55
CA SER A 249 16.88 15.46 -23.41
C SER A 249 17.24 15.89 -24.83
N SER A 250 16.72 17.04 -25.25
CA SER A 250 17.14 17.71 -26.49
C SER A 250 18.51 18.33 -26.26
N GLU A 251 19.51 17.52 -25.93
CA GLU A 251 20.89 17.90 -26.11
C GLU A 251 21.13 17.89 -27.60
N GLY A 252 21.55 19.06 -28.13
CA GLY A 252 21.75 19.34 -29.50
C GLY A 252 22.74 18.38 -30.21
N PRO A 253 22.80 18.41 -31.54
CA PRO A 253 23.59 17.47 -32.29
C PRO A 253 25.04 17.45 -31.82
N LEU A 254 25.58 16.26 -31.56
CA LEU A 254 26.98 16.04 -31.23
C LEU A 254 27.86 16.83 -32.22
N PRO A 255 28.88 17.58 -31.74
CA PRO A 255 29.77 18.31 -32.60
C PRO A 255 30.43 17.32 -33.57
N ALA A 256 30.26 17.58 -34.86
CA ALA A 256 30.80 16.75 -35.92
C ALA A 256 32.30 16.51 -35.68
N GLY A 257 32.68 15.23 -35.53
CA GLY A 257 34.03 14.80 -35.32
C GLY A 257 34.96 15.36 -36.38
N LYS A 258 36.05 16.01 -35.97
CA LYS A 258 37.11 16.46 -36.84
C LYS A 258 37.64 15.29 -37.65
N ALA A 259 37.54 15.40 -38.97
CA ALA A 259 38.06 14.43 -39.93
C ALA A 259 39.57 14.22 -39.68
N VAL A 260 39.96 13.00 -39.35
CA VAL A 260 41.34 12.55 -39.26
C VAL A 260 41.93 12.57 -40.68
N LYS A 261 42.88 13.48 -40.95
CA LYS A 261 43.63 13.48 -42.21
C LYS A 261 44.50 12.23 -42.24
N THR A 262 44.16 11.28 -43.08
CA THR A 262 45.02 10.15 -43.44
C THR A 262 46.17 10.66 -44.30
N THR A 263 47.40 10.68 -43.74
CA THR A 263 48.62 10.87 -44.50
C THR A 263 48.94 9.61 -45.31
N LYS A 264 49.06 9.75 -46.64
CA LYS A 264 49.53 8.69 -47.57
C LYS A 264 50.98 8.32 -47.28
N PRO A 265 51.37 7.05 -47.29
CA PRO A 265 52.78 6.66 -47.26
C PRO A 265 53.47 6.88 -48.59
N THR A 266 54.57 7.60 -48.56
CA THR A 266 55.51 7.83 -49.65
C THR A 266 56.20 6.51 -50.04
N ARG A 267 56.04 6.08 -51.30
CA ARG A 267 56.82 5.00 -51.88
C ARG A 267 58.26 5.48 -52.15
N SER A 268 59.24 4.95 -51.44
CA SER A 268 60.66 5.04 -51.84
C SER A 268 60.94 4.01 -52.94
N ARG A 269 61.37 4.51 -54.12
CA ARG A 269 62.04 3.71 -55.13
C ARG A 269 63.50 3.50 -54.68
N SER A 270 63.88 2.24 -54.59
CA SER A 270 65.29 1.87 -54.59
C SER A 270 65.62 1.12 -55.89
N SER A 271 66.52 1.67 -56.64
CA SER A 271 67.16 1.06 -57.77
C SER A 271 68.41 0.29 -57.34
N ARG A 272 68.53 -0.86 -57.81
CA ARG A 272 69.53 -1.82 -58.25
C ARG A 272 69.34 -3.20 -57.62
#